data_cab75fdcbeadf4d3f05328bfa25d3bc7
#
_entry.id   cab75fdcbeadf4d3f05328bfa25d3bc7
#
_cell.length_a   1.000
_cell.length_b   1.000
_cell.length_c   1.000
_cell.angle_alpha   90.00
_cell.angle_beta   90.00
_cell.angle_gamma   90.00
#
_symmetry.space_group_name_H-M   'P 1'
#
loop_
_entity.id
_entity.type
_entity.pdbx_description
1 polymer ?
#
loop_
_entity_poly.entity_id
_entity_poly.type
_entity_poly.pdbx_seq_one_letter_code
_entity_poly.pdbx_strand_id
1 'polypeptide(L)'
;MKTKILLVFAILSVIPILCAMQSMTGQPVKKTRSSTFIYEKEKLWEPAGDGVTRQIMGYDGQAMLVKVKFEKGAIGTPHTHYHTQVTYVVSGKFEFTVGNEKQIVAAGDGIYIEPDAMHGCVCLEAGVLIDSFAPMRADFLVKPKP
;
A
#
# COMPACT_ATOMS: atom_id res chain seq x y z
N MET A 1 27.03 -85.84 23.24
CA MET A 1 27.07 -84.38 23.36
C MET A 1 26.02 -83.79 22.40
N LYS A 2 24.90 -83.24 22.91
CA LYS A 2 23.81 -82.67 22.09
C LYS A 2 23.89 -81.17 22.23
N THR A 3 24.35 -80.51 21.17
CA THR A 3 24.43 -79.06 21.10
C THR A 3 23.05 -78.47 20.83
N LYS A 4 22.52 -77.69 21.75
CA LYS A 4 21.27 -76.95 21.59
C LYS A 4 21.56 -75.60 20.90
N ILE A 5 21.02 -75.45 19.68
CA ILE A 5 21.05 -74.21 18.94
C ILE A 5 19.86 -73.35 19.45
N LEU A 6 20.19 -72.19 20.07
CA LEU A 6 19.21 -71.24 20.51
C LEU A 6 18.91 -70.25 19.36
N LEU A 7 17.74 -70.35 18.78
CA LEU A 7 17.28 -69.39 17.78
C LEU A 7 16.74 -68.16 18.50
N VAL A 8 17.45 -67.04 18.36
CA VAL A 8 16.96 -65.71 18.83
C VAL A 8 16.13 -65.11 17.71
N PHE A 9 14.82 -65.03 17.87
CA PHE A 9 13.97 -64.27 17.01
C PHE A 9 14.06 -62.79 17.34
N ALA A 10 14.69 -62.00 16.51
CA ALA A 10 14.66 -60.55 16.60
C ALA A 10 13.32 -60.07 16.02
N ILE A 11 12.42 -59.62 16.89
CA ILE A 11 11.17 -58.97 16.48
C ILE A 11 11.53 -57.55 16.08
N LEU A 12 11.59 -57.28 14.79
CA LEU A 12 11.66 -55.92 14.24
C LEU A 12 10.26 -55.29 14.42
N SER A 13 10.11 -54.44 15.42
CA SER A 13 8.93 -53.57 15.56
C SER A 13 9.00 -52.45 14.54
N VAL A 14 8.26 -52.58 13.47
CA VAL A 14 8.03 -51.49 12.51
C VAL A 14 7.04 -50.51 13.17
N ILE A 15 7.57 -49.40 13.67
CA ILE A 15 6.75 -48.29 14.13
C ILE A 15 6.28 -47.53 12.87
N PRO A 16 4.99 -47.46 12.57
CA PRO A 16 4.53 -46.60 11.48
C PRO A 16 4.74 -45.16 11.89
N ILE A 17 5.67 -44.48 11.21
CA ILE A 17 5.78 -43.02 11.29
C ILE A 17 4.51 -42.46 10.61
N LEU A 18 3.50 -42.19 11.42
CA LEU A 18 2.33 -41.45 10.99
C LEU A 18 2.78 -39.99 10.74
N CYS A 19 3.20 -39.72 9.50
CA CYS A 19 3.49 -38.35 9.07
C CYS A 19 2.14 -37.59 9.10
N ALA A 20 1.88 -36.92 10.23
CA ALA A 20 0.78 -35.99 10.33
C ALA A 20 1.05 -34.83 9.36
N MET A 21 0.52 -34.93 8.15
CA MET A 21 0.35 -33.77 7.28
C MET A 21 -0.63 -32.82 8.01
N GLN A 22 -0.09 -31.94 8.86
CA GLN A 22 -0.81 -30.78 9.32
C GLN A 22 -1.14 -29.95 8.07
N SER A 23 -2.38 -30.05 7.61
CA SER A 23 -2.94 -29.08 6.69
C SER A 23 -2.76 -27.72 7.34
N MET A 24 -1.80 -26.95 6.85
CA MET A 24 -1.75 -25.53 7.12
C MET A 24 -3.00 -24.94 6.43
N THR A 25 -4.13 -24.97 7.11
CA THR A 25 -5.27 -24.16 6.74
C THR A 25 -4.84 -22.73 6.98
N GLY A 26 -4.16 -22.16 5.98
CA GLY A 26 -3.89 -20.74 5.95
C GLY A 26 -5.24 -20.05 6.08
N GLN A 27 -5.47 -19.39 7.20
CA GLN A 27 -6.61 -18.49 7.36
C GLN A 27 -6.62 -17.60 6.10
N PRO A 28 -7.75 -17.50 5.38
CA PRO A 28 -7.79 -16.65 4.20
C PRO A 28 -7.37 -15.25 4.64
N VAL A 29 -6.22 -14.80 4.12
CA VAL A 29 -5.75 -13.44 4.38
C VAL A 29 -6.89 -12.53 3.93
N LYS A 30 -7.55 -11.86 4.88
CA LYS A 30 -8.66 -10.96 4.61
C LYS A 30 -8.15 -9.92 3.63
N LYS A 31 -8.50 -10.04 2.34
CA LYS A 31 -8.03 -9.13 1.31
C LYS A 31 -8.49 -7.74 1.71
N THR A 32 -7.57 -6.91 2.17
CA THR A 32 -7.85 -5.52 2.54
C THR A 32 -8.18 -4.77 1.26
N ARG A 33 -9.43 -4.39 1.10
CA ARG A 33 -9.91 -3.65 -0.07
C ARG A 33 -11.09 -2.75 0.30
N SER A 34 -11.28 -1.72 -0.49
CA SER A 34 -12.44 -0.86 -0.43
C SER A 34 -13.72 -1.52 -1.00
N SER A 35 -14.86 -0.88 -0.81
CA SER A 35 -16.12 -1.21 -1.48
C SER A 35 -16.00 -0.99 -2.99
N THR A 36 -16.86 -1.65 -3.78
CA THR A 36 -16.90 -1.49 -5.25
C THR A 36 -17.30 -0.06 -5.64
N PHE A 37 -18.31 0.51 -4.98
CA PHE A 37 -18.74 1.88 -5.18
C PHE A 37 -18.33 2.72 -3.98
N ILE A 38 -17.76 3.89 -4.23
CA ILE A 38 -17.25 4.80 -3.22
C ILE A 38 -17.78 6.19 -3.55
N TYR A 39 -18.58 6.72 -2.64
CA TYR A 39 -19.19 8.03 -2.80
C TYR A 39 -18.41 9.07 -2.00
N GLU A 40 -17.96 10.14 -2.65
CA GLU A 40 -17.16 11.19 -2.01
C GLU A 40 -17.83 11.75 -0.75
N LYS A 41 -19.14 12.00 -0.81
CA LYS A 41 -19.93 12.53 0.31
C LYS A 41 -19.93 11.66 1.57
N GLU A 42 -19.56 10.36 1.44
CA GLU A 42 -19.51 9.39 2.53
C GLU A 42 -18.09 9.23 3.08
N LYS A 43 -17.12 9.89 2.49
CA LYS A 43 -15.72 9.84 2.92
C LYS A 43 -15.35 11.06 3.75
N LEU A 44 -14.68 10.80 4.85
CA LEU A 44 -14.11 11.87 5.66
C LEU A 44 -12.85 12.41 4.98
N TRP A 45 -12.69 13.73 5.06
CA TRP A 45 -11.42 14.37 4.75
C TRP A 45 -10.47 14.18 5.93
N GLU A 46 -9.31 13.60 5.69
CA GLU A 46 -8.27 13.38 6.68
C GLU A 46 -7.19 14.47 6.52
N PRO A 47 -6.66 15.03 7.61
CA PRO A 47 -5.50 15.92 7.54
C PRO A 47 -4.30 15.18 6.88
N ALA A 48 -3.61 15.87 5.97
CA ALA A 48 -2.44 15.35 5.26
C ALA A 48 -1.26 16.33 5.27
N GLY A 49 -1.40 17.46 5.95
CA GLY A 49 -0.44 18.54 6.10
C GLY A 49 -1.15 19.85 6.41
N ASP A 50 -0.39 20.91 6.62
CA ASP A 50 -0.94 22.24 6.80
C ASP A 50 -1.57 22.76 5.49
N GLY A 51 -2.87 23.04 5.51
CA GLY A 51 -3.66 23.40 4.32
C GLY A 51 -3.84 22.23 3.33
N VAL A 52 -3.57 20.97 3.73
CA VAL A 52 -3.71 19.79 2.89
C VAL A 52 -4.62 18.78 3.55
N THR A 53 -5.62 18.29 2.79
CA THR A 53 -6.51 17.20 3.24
C THR A 53 -6.63 16.15 2.15
N ARG A 54 -6.92 14.90 2.55
CA ARG A 54 -7.08 13.78 1.61
C ARG A 54 -8.30 12.93 1.90
N GLN A 55 -8.76 12.23 0.87
CA GLN A 55 -9.76 11.17 0.94
C GLN A 55 -9.24 9.94 0.19
N ILE A 56 -9.33 8.76 0.81
CA ILE A 56 -8.98 7.50 0.13
C ILE A 56 -10.19 7.08 -0.69
N MET A 57 -10.06 7.10 -2.03
CA MET A 57 -11.14 6.88 -2.99
C MET A 57 -11.26 5.43 -3.46
N GLY A 58 -10.29 4.60 -3.15
CA GLY A 58 -10.34 3.17 -3.46
C GLY A 58 -8.99 2.51 -3.34
N TYR A 59 -8.98 1.24 -2.96
CA TYR A 59 -7.74 0.48 -2.85
C TYR A 59 -7.98 -1.02 -2.79
N ASP A 60 -6.96 -1.75 -3.15
CA ASP A 60 -6.70 -3.14 -2.79
C ASP A 60 -5.18 -3.33 -2.63
N GLY A 61 -4.71 -4.56 -2.48
CA GLY A 61 -3.27 -4.81 -2.31
C GLY A 61 -2.37 -4.34 -3.48
N GLN A 62 -2.94 -4.04 -4.65
CA GLN A 62 -2.20 -3.72 -5.86
C GLN A 62 -2.22 -2.23 -6.21
N ALA A 63 -3.27 -1.53 -5.83
CA ALA A 63 -3.45 -0.12 -6.18
C ALA A 63 -4.23 0.66 -5.12
N MET A 64 -4.01 1.96 -5.08
CA MET A 64 -4.77 2.91 -4.25
C MET A 64 -4.99 4.20 -5.02
N LEU A 65 -6.20 4.74 -4.93
CA LEU A 65 -6.54 6.07 -5.44
C LEU A 65 -6.83 6.99 -4.27
N VAL A 66 -6.20 8.16 -4.27
CA VAL A 66 -6.33 9.17 -3.23
C VAL A 66 -6.66 10.51 -3.86
N LYS A 67 -7.67 11.19 -3.35
CA LYS A 67 -7.99 12.57 -3.70
C LYS A 67 -7.36 13.49 -2.66
N VAL A 68 -6.59 14.47 -3.10
CA VAL A 68 -5.87 15.39 -2.22
C VAL A 68 -6.27 16.82 -2.55
N LYS A 69 -6.72 17.56 -1.56
CA LYS A 69 -7.11 18.96 -1.68
C LYS A 69 -6.07 19.84 -1.00
N PHE A 70 -5.67 20.89 -1.70
CA PHE A 70 -4.71 21.87 -1.26
C PHE A 70 -5.31 23.26 -1.19
N GLU A 71 -5.02 23.96 -0.14
CA GLU A 71 -5.21 25.41 -0.05
C GLU A 71 -4.06 26.12 -0.78
N LYS A 72 -4.30 27.36 -1.23
CA LYS A 72 -3.24 28.16 -1.84
C LYS A 72 -2.10 28.38 -0.85
N GLY A 73 -0.88 28.15 -1.30
CA GLY A 73 0.35 28.25 -0.50
C GLY A 73 0.69 26.99 0.30
N ALA A 74 -0.23 26.01 0.37
CA ALA A 74 0.05 24.76 1.06
C ALA A 74 1.18 23.97 0.38
N ILE A 75 1.92 23.23 1.19
CA ILE A 75 3.11 22.47 0.74
C ILE A 75 2.82 20.99 0.89
N GLY A 76 2.89 20.26 -0.23
CA GLY A 76 3.09 18.81 -0.24
C GLY A 76 4.55 18.55 0.12
N THR A 77 4.77 18.22 1.41
CA THR A 77 6.12 18.07 1.98
C THR A 77 6.96 17.11 1.15
N PRO A 78 8.20 17.48 0.77
CA PRO A 78 9.08 16.58 0.05
C PRO A 78 9.32 15.27 0.80
N HIS A 79 9.14 14.15 0.10
CA HIS A 79 9.27 12.80 0.66
C HIS A 79 9.59 11.77 -0.42
N THR A 80 9.90 10.55 0.00
CA THR A 80 10.09 9.39 -0.86
C THR A 80 9.22 8.24 -0.40
N HIS A 81 8.93 7.32 -1.30
CA HIS A 81 8.32 6.01 -1.01
C HIS A 81 8.56 5.03 -2.16
N TYR A 82 8.53 3.74 -1.88
CA TYR A 82 8.81 2.68 -2.86
C TYR A 82 7.69 2.44 -3.88
N HIS A 83 6.56 3.12 -3.76
CA HIS A 83 5.43 2.96 -4.66
C HIS A 83 5.65 3.75 -5.95
N THR A 84 5.23 3.22 -7.08
CA THR A 84 4.97 4.03 -8.25
C THR A 84 3.80 4.95 -7.95
N GLN A 85 3.92 6.24 -8.29
CA GLN A 85 2.83 7.21 -8.18
C GLN A 85 2.55 7.85 -9.53
N VAL A 86 1.27 8.01 -9.84
CA VAL A 86 0.82 8.86 -10.94
C VAL A 86 -0.16 9.87 -10.37
N THR A 87 0.16 11.14 -10.55
CA THR A 87 -0.67 12.26 -10.09
C THR A 87 -1.34 12.91 -11.30
N TYR A 88 -2.65 13.18 -11.18
CA TYR A 88 -3.42 13.97 -12.14
C TYR A 88 -3.92 15.24 -11.47
N VAL A 89 -3.71 16.38 -12.11
CA VAL A 89 -4.20 17.68 -11.63
C VAL A 89 -5.65 17.88 -12.08
N VAL A 90 -6.57 17.78 -11.13
CA VAL A 90 -8.02 18.01 -11.39
C VAL A 90 -8.32 19.49 -11.50
N SER A 91 -7.71 20.30 -10.62
CA SER A 91 -7.90 21.75 -10.58
C SER A 91 -6.73 22.43 -9.88
N GLY A 92 -6.59 23.75 -10.07
CA GLY A 92 -5.55 24.54 -9.45
C GLY A 92 -4.25 24.54 -10.25
N LYS A 93 -3.18 25.03 -9.60
CA LYS A 93 -1.85 25.11 -10.18
C LYS A 93 -0.80 24.80 -9.13
N PHE A 94 0.20 24.04 -9.50
CA PHE A 94 1.21 23.54 -8.58
C PHE A 94 2.62 23.70 -9.17
N GLU A 95 3.58 24.06 -8.34
CA GLU A 95 5.01 23.88 -8.64
C GLU A 95 5.41 22.50 -8.10
N PHE A 96 5.60 21.55 -8.98
CA PHE A 96 5.97 20.17 -8.64
C PHE A 96 7.50 19.99 -8.80
N THR A 97 8.09 19.29 -7.84
CA THR A 97 9.50 18.87 -7.91
C THR A 97 9.56 17.35 -7.84
N VAL A 98 10.25 16.72 -8.79
CA VAL A 98 10.56 15.28 -8.81
C VAL A 98 12.04 15.11 -9.07
N GLY A 99 12.79 14.57 -8.12
CA GLY A 99 14.25 14.55 -8.17
C GLY A 99 14.83 15.96 -8.31
N ASN A 100 15.52 16.19 -9.41
CA ASN A 100 16.10 17.49 -9.74
C ASN A 100 15.24 18.32 -10.71
N GLU A 101 14.12 17.80 -11.17
CA GLU A 101 13.22 18.49 -12.09
C GLU A 101 12.14 19.26 -11.33
N LYS A 102 11.93 20.50 -11.75
CA LYS A 102 10.89 21.36 -11.22
C LYS A 102 10.06 21.93 -12.36
N GLN A 103 8.74 21.73 -12.30
CA GLN A 103 7.80 22.19 -13.32
C GLN A 103 6.54 22.77 -12.70
N ILE A 104 5.95 23.72 -13.42
CA ILE A 104 4.59 24.20 -13.09
C ILE A 104 3.60 23.37 -13.87
N VAL A 105 2.64 22.78 -13.16
CA VAL A 105 1.57 21.95 -13.68
C VAL A 105 0.20 22.54 -13.32
N ALA A 106 -0.79 22.34 -14.17
CA ALA A 106 -2.14 22.88 -14.01
C ALA A 106 -3.20 21.82 -14.34
N ALA A 107 -4.46 22.16 -14.18
CA ALA A 107 -5.57 21.26 -14.47
C ALA A 107 -5.45 20.61 -15.87
N GLY A 108 -5.53 19.29 -15.90
CA GLY A 108 -5.34 18.44 -17.09
C GLY A 108 -3.96 17.79 -17.20
N ASP A 109 -2.96 18.29 -16.48
CA ASP A 109 -1.61 17.74 -16.50
C ASP A 109 -1.47 16.48 -15.64
N GLY A 110 -0.51 15.64 -15.99
CA GLY A 110 -0.15 14.43 -15.24
C GLY A 110 1.33 14.42 -14.86
N ILE A 111 1.65 13.83 -13.72
CA ILE A 111 3.00 13.66 -13.21
C ILE A 111 3.23 12.17 -12.94
N TYR A 112 4.28 11.60 -13.51
CA TYR A 112 4.75 10.27 -13.17
C TYR A 112 5.91 10.39 -12.17
N ILE A 113 5.84 9.60 -11.12
CA ILE A 113 6.86 9.55 -10.06
C ILE A 113 7.28 8.08 -9.91
N GLU A 114 8.54 7.81 -10.22
CA GLU A 114 9.11 6.48 -10.06
C GLU A 114 9.32 6.13 -8.59
N PRO A 115 9.43 4.84 -8.25
CA PRO A 115 9.75 4.40 -6.90
C PRO A 115 10.99 5.12 -6.35
N ASP A 116 10.90 5.52 -5.08
CA ASP A 116 11.97 6.15 -4.29
C ASP A 116 12.44 7.52 -4.78
N ALA A 117 11.86 8.09 -5.84
CA ALA A 117 12.17 9.45 -6.24
C ALA A 117 11.69 10.46 -5.17
N MET A 118 12.57 11.38 -4.77
CA MET A 118 12.21 12.50 -3.90
C MET A 118 11.24 13.41 -4.64
N HIS A 119 10.08 13.68 -4.08
CA HIS A 119 9.09 14.54 -4.71
C HIS A 119 8.24 15.32 -3.71
N GLY A 120 7.67 16.41 -4.20
CA GLY A 120 6.79 17.28 -3.42
C GLY A 120 6.26 18.42 -4.30
N CYS A 121 5.40 19.26 -3.75
CA CYS A 121 4.84 20.38 -4.49
C CYS A 121 4.53 21.60 -3.61
N VAL A 122 4.41 22.75 -4.26
CA VAL A 122 3.85 23.97 -3.67
C VAL A 122 2.56 24.30 -4.44
N CYS A 123 1.46 24.49 -3.71
CA CYS A 123 0.18 24.86 -4.30
C CYS A 123 0.14 26.35 -4.62
N LEU A 124 0.25 26.73 -5.88
CA LEU A 124 0.23 28.13 -6.34
C LEU A 124 -1.17 28.70 -6.44
N GLU A 125 -2.14 27.86 -6.83
CA GLU A 125 -3.57 28.15 -6.86
C GLU A 125 -4.31 26.95 -6.24
N ALA A 126 -5.21 27.23 -5.28
CA ALA A 126 -5.95 26.20 -4.57
C ALA A 126 -6.53 25.15 -5.53
N GLY A 127 -6.35 23.88 -5.23
CA GLY A 127 -6.68 22.85 -6.18
C GLY A 127 -6.81 21.45 -5.62
N VAL A 128 -7.02 20.52 -6.52
CA VAL A 128 -7.24 19.09 -6.23
C VAL A 128 -6.34 18.26 -7.11
N LEU A 129 -5.65 17.32 -6.49
CA LEU A 129 -4.90 16.25 -7.14
C LEU A 129 -5.61 14.91 -6.96
N ILE A 130 -5.42 14.03 -7.92
CA ILE A 130 -5.72 12.59 -7.78
C ILE A 130 -4.39 11.85 -7.86
N ASP A 131 -4.02 11.18 -6.78
CA ASP A 131 -2.83 10.34 -6.71
C ASP A 131 -3.22 8.87 -6.83
N SER A 132 -2.60 8.16 -7.75
CA SER A 132 -2.69 6.71 -7.91
C SER A 132 -1.38 6.08 -7.49
N PHE A 133 -1.43 5.11 -6.59
CA PHE A 133 -0.27 4.38 -6.08
C PHE A 133 -0.31 2.91 -6.46
N ALA A 134 0.84 2.33 -6.82
CA ALA A 134 1.03 0.91 -7.03
C ALA A 134 2.36 0.46 -6.38
N PRO A 135 2.30 -0.52 -5.43
CA PRO A 135 1.11 -1.05 -4.75
C PRO A 135 0.42 0.01 -3.88
N MET A 136 -0.61 -0.37 -3.12
CA MET A 136 -1.30 0.55 -2.23
C MET A 136 -0.41 1.09 -1.11
N ARG A 137 -0.62 2.33 -0.70
CA ARG A 137 -0.02 2.97 0.48
C ARG A 137 -0.68 2.43 1.75
N ALA A 138 -0.20 1.28 2.23
CA ALA A 138 -0.74 0.63 3.43
C ALA A 138 -0.64 1.52 4.68
N ASP A 139 0.37 2.37 4.75
CA ASP A 139 0.58 3.36 5.80
C ASP A 139 -0.57 4.37 5.93
N PHE A 140 -1.29 4.67 4.84
CA PHE A 140 -2.47 5.55 4.87
C PHE A 140 -3.68 4.91 5.58
N LEU A 141 -3.69 3.58 5.73
CA LEU A 141 -4.77 2.84 6.38
C LEU A 141 -4.56 2.65 7.89
N VAL A 142 -3.37 2.99 8.39
CA VAL A 142 -3.03 2.89 9.81
C VAL A 142 -3.46 4.19 10.48
N LYS A 143 -4.47 4.11 11.35
CA LYS A 143 -4.83 5.28 12.18
C LYS A 143 -3.68 5.57 13.15
N PRO A 144 -3.27 6.83 13.33
CA PRO A 144 -2.35 7.18 14.39
C PRO A 144 -2.90 6.65 15.71
N LYS A 145 -2.06 6.00 16.51
CA LYS A 145 -2.45 5.68 17.89
C LYS A 145 -2.71 6.99 18.61
N PRO A 146 -3.82 7.08 19.40
CA PRO A 146 -4.13 8.22 20.23
C PRO A 146 -3.03 8.49 21.25
#